data_7a38ebf0b3b297c93c58396c28674645
#
_entry.id   7a38ebf0b3b297c93c58396c28674645
#
_cell.length_a   1.000
_cell.length_b   1.000
_cell.length_c   1.000
_cell.angle_alpha   90.00
_cell.angle_beta   90.00
_cell.angle_gamma   90.00
#
_symmetry.space_group_name_H-M   'P 1'
#
loop_
_entity.id
_entity.type
_entity.pdbx_description
1 polymer ?
#
loop_
_entity_poly.entity_id
_entity_poly.type
_entity_poly.pdbx_seq_one_letter_code
_entity_poly.pdbx_strand_id
1 'polypeptide(L)'
;MTAVLDAWAALAFLRGEPAASRVKELILAEEALISSINLGEALYWTERRLGQRQAREEVDRLRPVLVVEDPDWPLVGVAAHLKAGGGLSYADAFCVATAQRHDATLYTGDPEILALDVPVEMVDLRAIS
;
A
#
# COMPACT_ATOMS: atom_id res chain seq x y z
N MET A 1 2.56 9.37 13.77
CA MET A 1 2.41 7.92 13.59
C MET A 1 2.55 7.57 12.13
N THR A 2 3.24 6.49 11.84
CA THR A 2 3.41 6.02 10.46
C THR A 2 2.17 5.27 10.00
N ALA A 3 1.72 5.57 8.79
CA ALA A 3 0.63 4.87 8.12
C ALA A 3 1.21 4.15 6.90
N VAL A 4 0.97 2.85 6.81
CA VAL A 4 1.38 2.07 5.64
C VAL A 4 0.22 1.99 4.67
N LEU A 5 0.50 2.31 3.41
CA LEU A 5 -0.46 2.20 2.32
C LEU A 5 -0.19 0.92 1.54
N ASP A 6 -1.26 0.25 1.10
CA ASP A 6 -1.16 -0.81 0.10
C ASP A 6 -1.42 -0.25 -1.31
N ALA A 7 -1.42 -1.11 -2.32
CA ALA A 7 -1.71 -0.70 -3.68
C ALA A 7 -3.14 -0.17 -3.83
N TRP A 8 -4.10 -0.75 -3.09
CA TRP A 8 -5.49 -0.28 -3.11
C TRP A 8 -5.59 1.20 -2.72
N ALA A 9 -4.90 1.58 -1.64
CA ALA A 9 -4.88 2.96 -1.15
C ALA A 9 -4.22 3.92 -2.15
N ALA A 10 -3.08 3.52 -2.71
CA ALA A 10 -2.39 4.32 -3.72
C ALA A 10 -3.25 4.51 -4.97
N LEU A 11 -3.92 3.44 -5.43
CA LEU A 11 -4.81 3.51 -6.58
C LEU A 11 -6.03 4.39 -6.32
N ALA A 12 -6.62 4.30 -5.14
CA ALA A 12 -7.75 5.16 -4.77
C ALA A 12 -7.36 6.64 -4.84
N PHE A 13 -6.16 6.97 -4.37
CA PHE A 13 -5.62 8.32 -4.44
C PHE A 13 -5.41 8.77 -5.88
N LEU A 14 -4.74 7.95 -6.69
CA LEU A 14 -4.45 8.27 -8.10
C LEU A 14 -5.73 8.43 -8.93
N ARG A 15 -6.78 7.69 -8.60
CA ARG A 15 -8.05 7.72 -9.33
C ARG A 15 -9.05 8.75 -8.80
N GLY A 16 -8.72 9.46 -7.73
CA GLY A 16 -9.62 10.43 -7.11
C GLY A 16 -10.88 9.80 -6.53
N GLU A 17 -10.79 8.57 -6.04
CA GLU A 17 -11.91 7.87 -5.40
C GLU A 17 -12.22 8.48 -4.02
N PRO A 18 -13.37 8.14 -3.38
CA PRO A 18 -13.73 8.74 -2.09
C PRO A 18 -12.65 8.65 -1.01
N ALA A 19 -11.90 7.54 -0.97
CA ALA A 19 -10.81 7.36 -0.02
C ALA A 19 -9.60 8.29 -0.27
N ALA A 20 -9.52 8.94 -1.43
CA ALA A 20 -8.39 9.81 -1.79
C ALA A 20 -8.17 10.93 -0.77
N SER A 21 -9.25 11.48 -0.21
CA SER A 21 -9.15 12.56 0.79
C SER A 21 -8.43 12.10 2.04
N ARG A 22 -8.68 10.88 2.49
CA ARG A 22 -8.02 10.33 3.68
C ARG A 22 -6.54 10.07 3.41
N VAL A 23 -6.22 9.51 2.25
CA VAL A 23 -4.82 9.30 1.83
C VAL A 23 -4.09 10.63 1.73
N LYS A 24 -4.74 11.66 1.18
CA LYS A 24 -4.16 13.01 1.11
C LYS A 24 -3.83 13.56 2.49
N GLU A 25 -4.70 13.36 3.48
CA GLU A 25 -4.42 13.77 4.87
C GLU A 25 -3.16 13.12 5.40
N LEU A 26 -2.98 11.82 5.15
CA LEU A 26 -1.79 11.10 5.57
C LEU A 26 -0.52 11.62 4.89
N ILE A 27 -0.61 11.93 3.60
CA ILE A 27 0.51 12.52 2.84
C ILE A 27 0.88 13.89 3.42
N LEU A 28 -0.11 14.74 3.66
CA LEU A 28 0.14 16.08 4.20
C LEU A 28 0.71 16.06 5.62
N ALA A 29 0.38 15.04 6.40
CA ALA A 29 0.95 14.84 7.73
C ALA A 29 2.34 14.19 7.69
N GLU A 30 2.87 13.90 6.50
CA GLU A 30 4.16 13.21 6.30
C GLU A 30 4.23 11.84 6.98
N GLU A 31 3.09 11.14 7.05
CA GLU A 31 2.97 9.83 7.71
C GLU A 31 2.86 8.67 6.73
N ALA A 32 2.69 8.94 5.44
CA ALA A 32 2.40 7.91 4.45
C ALA A 32 3.66 7.18 3.99
N LEU A 33 3.72 5.89 4.29
CA LEU A 33 4.78 4.96 3.92
C LEU A 33 4.20 3.88 2.99
N ILE A 34 4.91 3.55 1.94
CA ILE A 34 4.53 2.45 1.06
C ILE A 34 5.75 1.61 0.70
N SER A 35 5.58 0.29 0.66
CA SER A 35 6.59 -0.59 0.08
C SER A 35 6.70 -0.35 -1.42
N SER A 36 7.93 -0.33 -1.96
CA SER A 36 8.13 -0.24 -3.41
C SER A 36 7.43 -1.37 -4.17
N ILE A 37 7.23 -2.52 -3.54
CA ILE A 37 6.48 -3.64 -4.13
C ILE A 37 5.02 -3.22 -4.37
N ASN A 38 4.39 -2.60 -3.40
CA ASN A 38 2.99 -2.17 -3.52
C ASN A 38 2.84 -0.94 -4.42
N LEU A 39 3.84 -0.07 -4.44
CA LEU A 39 3.86 1.03 -5.40
C LEU A 39 4.00 0.51 -6.83
N GLY A 40 4.82 -0.54 -7.03
CA GLY A 40 4.92 -1.25 -8.31
C GLY A 40 3.62 -1.88 -8.75
N GLU A 41 2.85 -2.43 -7.80
CA GLU A 41 1.49 -2.92 -8.07
C GLU A 41 0.58 -1.79 -8.59
N ALA A 42 0.60 -0.65 -7.90
CA ALA A 42 -0.18 0.51 -8.35
C ALA A 42 0.26 0.96 -9.75
N LEU A 43 1.56 0.90 -10.04
CA LEU A 43 2.09 1.24 -11.35
C LEU A 43 1.54 0.33 -12.45
N TYR A 44 1.60 -1.00 -12.27
CA TYR A 44 1.14 -1.88 -13.36
C TYR A 44 -0.38 -1.84 -13.54
N TRP A 45 -1.17 -1.67 -12.51
CA TRP A 45 -2.62 -1.46 -12.65
C TRP A 45 -2.94 -0.17 -13.39
N THR A 46 -2.21 0.90 -13.09
CA THR A 46 -2.36 2.18 -13.78
C THR A 46 -1.91 2.08 -15.23
N GLU A 47 -0.83 1.34 -15.51
CA GLU A 47 -0.37 1.09 -16.87
C GLU A 47 -1.41 0.36 -17.71
N ARG A 48 -2.07 -0.65 -17.16
CA ARG A 48 -3.15 -1.35 -17.83
C ARG A 48 -4.30 -0.45 -18.20
N ARG A 49 -4.54 0.57 -17.37
CA ARG A 49 -5.65 1.51 -17.57
C ARG A 49 -5.28 2.65 -18.53
N LEU A 50 -4.09 3.21 -18.44
CA LEU A 50 -3.72 4.48 -19.08
C LEU A 50 -2.55 4.37 -20.06
N GLY A 51 -1.89 3.21 -20.14
CA GLY A 51 -0.68 3.03 -20.91
C GLY A 51 0.58 3.39 -20.11
N GLN A 52 1.72 2.93 -20.62
CA GLN A 52 3.00 2.97 -19.90
C GLN A 52 3.44 4.40 -19.56
N ARG A 53 3.41 5.31 -20.53
CA ARG A 53 3.93 6.66 -20.34
C ARG A 53 3.14 7.42 -19.30
N GLN A 54 1.82 7.45 -19.41
CA GLN A 54 0.96 8.20 -18.50
C GLN A 54 1.00 7.60 -17.09
N ALA A 55 1.01 6.27 -16.98
CA ALA A 55 1.13 5.60 -15.68
C ALA A 55 2.44 5.99 -14.99
N ARG A 56 3.54 5.99 -15.71
CA ARG A 56 4.84 6.36 -15.17
C ARG A 56 4.84 7.82 -14.69
N GLU A 57 4.25 8.71 -15.48
CA GLU A 57 4.14 10.12 -15.10
C GLU A 57 3.36 10.31 -13.80
N GLU A 58 2.22 9.61 -13.65
CA GLU A 58 1.40 9.71 -12.45
C GLU A 58 2.09 9.15 -11.21
N VAL A 59 2.71 7.98 -11.32
CA VAL A 59 3.41 7.36 -10.20
C VAL A 59 4.67 8.12 -9.83
N ASP A 60 5.41 8.65 -10.82
CA ASP A 60 6.59 9.46 -10.56
C ASP A 60 6.25 10.79 -9.84
N ARG A 61 5.04 11.31 -10.02
CA ARG A 61 4.57 12.46 -9.24
C ARG A 61 4.17 12.07 -7.81
N LEU A 62 3.72 10.85 -7.62
CA LEU A 62 3.32 10.36 -6.29
C LEU A 62 4.53 10.03 -5.42
N ARG A 63 5.58 9.44 -5.99
CA ARG A 63 6.75 8.98 -5.24
C ARG A 63 7.36 10.00 -4.28
N PRO A 64 7.59 11.27 -4.67
CA PRO A 64 8.25 12.23 -3.78
C PRO A 64 7.40 12.67 -2.60
N VAL A 65 6.08 12.45 -2.63
CA VAL A 65 5.20 12.82 -1.50
C VAL A 65 4.93 11.67 -0.55
N LEU A 66 5.44 10.47 -0.88
CA LEU A 66 5.39 9.29 -0.02
C LEU A 66 6.79 8.96 0.50
N VAL A 67 6.86 8.28 1.63
CA VAL A 67 8.08 7.56 2.00
C VAL A 67 8.00 6.18 1.34
N VAL A 68 8.89 5.91 0.40
CA VAL A 68 8.93 4.64 -0.33
C VAL A 68 10.05 3.78 0.26
N GLU A 69 9.69 2.61 0.79
CA GLU A 69 10.66 1.69 1.38
C GLU A 69 10.90 0.51 0.46
N ASP A 70 12.17 0.32 0.07
CA ASP A 70 12.58 -0.89 -0.64
C ASP A 70 12.77 -2.01 0.37
N PRO A 71 12.18 -3.21 0.17
CA PRO A 71 12.32 -4.29 1.12
C PRO A 71 13.74 -4.85 1.12
N ASP A 72 14.30 -5.01 2.32
CA ASP A 72 15.56 -5.73 2.51
C ASP A 72 15.31 -7.23 2.67
N TRP A 73 16.37 -8.03 2.72
CA TRP A 73 16.23 -9.48 2.81
C TRP A 73 15.49 -9.93 4.07
N PRO A 74 15.74 -9.39 5.28
CA PRO A 74 14.93 -9.74 6.45
C PRO A 74 13.43 -9.52 6.25
N LEU A 75 13.04 -8.40 5.62
CA LEU A 75 11.62 -8.12 5.34
C LEU A 75 11.06 -9.11 4.31
N VAL A 76 11.83 -9.44 3.28
CA VAL A 76 11.44 -10.46 2.30
C VAL A 76 11.13 -11.78 2.99
N GLY A 77 11.93 -12.17 3.99
CA GLY A 77 11.67 -13.37 4.78
C GLY A 77 10.35 -13.32 5.53
N VAL A 78 10.01 -12.17 6.13
CA VAL A 78 8.72 -12.00 6.81
C VAL A 78 7.57 -12.11 5.82
N ALA A 79 7.67 -11.44 4.68
CA ALA A 79 6.65 -11.52 3.64
C ALA A 79 6.47 -12.94 3.10
N ALA A 80 7.57 -13.65 2.89
CA ALA A 80 7.55 -15.04 2.43
C ALA A 80 6.86 -15.95 3.44
N HIS A 81 7.12 -15.76 4.74
CA HIS A 81 6.48 -16.53 5.79
C HIS A 81 4.97 -16.28 5.83
N LEU A 82 4.55 -15.02 5.72
CA LEU A 82 3.13 -14.65 5.64
C LEU A 82 2.46 -15.32 4.44
N LYS A 83 3.11 -15.28 3.28
CA LYS A 83 2.59 -15.90 2.04
C LYS A 83 2.49 -17.42 2.19
N ALA A 84 3.46 -18.05 2.83
CA ALA A 84 3.46 -19.49 3.07
C ALA A 84 2.27 -19.94 3.91
N GLY A 85 1.77 -19.10 4.79
CA GLY A 85 0.56 -19.36 5.57
C GLY A 85 -0.73 -19.29 4.77
N GLY A 86 -0.69 -18.74 3.56
CA GLY A 86 -1.84 -18.64 2.66
C GLY A 86 -2.77 -17.47 2.96
N GLY A 87 -3.77 -17.31 2.12
CA GLY A 87 -4.82 -16.31 2.34
C GLY A 87 -4.54 -14.92 1.75
N LEU A 88 -3.36 -14.68 1.16
CA LEU A 88 -3.02 -13.39 0.56
C LEU A 88 -2.06 -13.57 -0.60
N SER A 89 -2.00 -12.55 -1.48
CA SER A 89 -0.99 -12.51 -2.54
C SER A 89 0.39 -12.18 -1.95
N TYR A 90 1.45 -12.46 -2.73
CA TYR A 90 2.80 -12.14 -2.29
C TYR A 90 2.99 -10.63 -2.12
N ALA A 91 2.45 -9.83 -3.04
CA ALA A 91 2.50 -8.38 -2.92
C ALA A 91 1.79 -7.88 -1.64
N ASP A 92 0.63 -8.45 -1.31
CA ASP A 92 -0.09 -8.11 -0.08
C ASP A 92 0.73 -8.46 1.17
N ALA A 93 1.48 -9.55 1.12
CA ALA A 93 2.37 -9.94 2.22
C ALA A 93 3.41 -8.84 2.51
N PHE A 94 3.86 -8.10 1.49
CA PHE A 94 4.83 -7.01 1.69
C PHE A 94 4.22 -5.82 2.43
N CYS A 95 2.99 -5.41 2.15
CA CYS A 95 2.40 -4.30 2.90
C CYS A 95 2.15 -4.69 4.36
N VAL A 96 1.73 -5.92 4.62
CA VAL A 96 1.56 -6.44 5.98
C VAL A 96 2.91 -6.49 6.71
N ALA A 97 3.94 -7.04 6.08
CA ALA A 97 5.29 -7.13 6.66
C ALA A 97 5.85 -5.74 6.97
N THR A 98 5.63 -4.77 6.07
CA THR A 98 6.08 -3.39 6.26
C THR A 98 5.38 -2.75 7.47
N ALA A 99 4.08 -2.96 7.60
CA ALA A 99 3.31 -2.46 8.75
C ALA A 99 3.80 -3.09 10.06
N GLN A 100 4.08 -4.38 10.07
CA GLN A 100 4.64 -5.06 11.25
C GLN A 100 5.99 -4.49 11.65
N ARG A 101 6.89 -4.29 10.69
CA ARG A 101 8.24 -3.76 10.94
C ARG A 101 8.19 -2.40 11.64
N HIS A 102 7.27 -1.54 11.22
CA HIS A 102 7.18 -0.16 11.71
C HIS A 102 6.19 -0.01 12.86
N ASP A 103 5.56 -1.09 13.31
CA ASP A 103 4.46 -1.04 14.27
C ASP A 103 3.42 0.02 13.86
N ALA A 104 3.08 -0.01 12.58
CA ALA A 104 2.26 1.00 11.93
C ALA A 104 0.87 0.47 11.60
N THR A 105 -0.07 1.39 11.43
CA THR A 105 -1.41 1.06 10.94
C THR A 105 -1.38 0.88 9.43
N LEU A 106 -2.00 -0.20 8.94
CA LEU A 106 -2.15 -0.48 7.52
C LEU A 106 -3.48 0.07 7.03
N TYR A 107 -3.43 0.93 6.02
CA TYR A 107 -4.61 1.53 5.38
C TYR A 107 -4.86 0.83 4.06
N THR A 108 -6.01 0.19 3.95
CA THR A 108 -6.38 -0.59 2.78
C THR A 108 -7.90 -0.61 2.59
N GLY A 109 -8.35 -0.91 1.39
CA GLY A 109 -9.75 -1.25 1.11
C GLY A 109 -9.88 -2.65 0.53
N ASP A 110 -8.79 -3.42 0.50
CA ASP A 110 -8.81 -4.78 -0.03
C ASP A 110 -9.47 -5.74 0.98
N PRO A 111 -10.62 -6.36 0.62
CA PRO A 111 -11.30 -7.29 1.53
C PRO A 111 -10.43 -8.48 1.96
N GLU A 112 -9.54 -8.96 1.10
CA GLU A 112 -8.67 -10.09 1.42
C GLU A 112 -7.66 -9.72 2.50
N ILE A 113 -7.09 -8.52 2.44
CA ILE A 113 -6.18 -8.02 3.47
C ILE A 113 -6.93 -7.79 4.78
N LEU A 114 -8.09 -7.14 4.71
CA LEU A 114 -8.89 -6.82 5.90
C LEU A 114 -9.39 -8.08 6.63
N ALA A 115 -9.50 -9.20 5.93
CA ALA A 115 -9.92 -10.47 6.51
C ALA A 115 -8.78 -11.25 7.19
N LEU A 116 -7.52 -10.79 7.07
CA LEU A 116 -6.39 -11.51 7.64
C LEU A 116 -6.38 -11.45 9.17
N ASP A 117 -6.05 -12.58 9.79
CA ASP A 117 -5.80 -12.67 11.22
C ASP A 117 -4.30 -12.50 11.47
N VAL A 118 -3.85 -11.25 11.53
CA VAL A 118 -2.45 -10.89 11.74
C VAL A 118 -2.38 -9.75 12.77
N PRO A 119 -1.28 -9.63 13.54
CA PRO A 119 -1.15 -8.60 14.56
C PRO A 119 -0.77 -7.24 13.96
N VAL A 120 -1.61 -6.74 13.07
CA VAL A 120 -1.46 -5.44 12.41
C VAL A 120 -2.79 -4.70 12.54
N GLU A 121 -2.75 -3.49 13.06
CA GLU A 121 -3.92 -2.63 13.08
C GLU A 121 -4.23 -2.15 11.66
N MET A 122 -5.50 -2.25 11.27
CA MET A 122 -5.93 -1.89 9.92
C MET A 122 -7.06 -0.86 9.96
N VAL A 123 -7.04 0.06 9.00
CA VAL A 123 -8.14 0.99 8.73
C VAL A 123 -8.74 0.62 7.38
N ASP A 124 -10.04 0.38 7.38
CA ASP A 124 -10.79 0.07 6.15
C ASP A 124 -11.16 1.38 5.44
N LEU A 125 -10.46 1.67 4.34
CA LEU A 125 -10.68 2.87 3.56
C LEU A 125 -12.02 2.87 2.80
N ARG A 126 -12.66 1.70 2.65
CA ARG A 126 -13.99 1.62 2.02
C ARG A 126 -15.08 2.23 2.90
N ALA A 127 -14.86 2.29 4.21
CA ALA A 127 -15.80 2.91 5.15
C ALA A 127 -15.84 4.44 5.03
N ILE A 128 -14.92 5.03 4.27
CA ILE A 128 -14.82 6.47 4.04
C ILE A 128 -15.56 6.79 2.74
N SER A 129 -16.61 7.54 2.86
CA SER A 129 -17.43 7.96 1.71
C SER A 129 -17.44 9.48 1.56
#